data_fc5e3b92136476d803eebef2745033a7
#
_entry.id   fc5e3b92136476d803eebef2745033a7
#
_cell.length_a   1.000
_cell.length_b   1.000
_cell.length_c   1.000
_cell.angle_alpha   90.00
_cell.angle_beta   90.00
_cell.angle_gamma   90.00
#
_symmetry.space_group_name_H-M   'P 1'
#
loop_
_entity.id
_entity.type
_entity.pdbx_description
1 polymer ?
#
loop_
_entity_poly.entity_id
_entity_poly.type
_entity_poly.pdbx_seq_one_letter_code
_entity_poly.pdbx_strand_id
1 'polypeptide(L)'
;MRIIAVMSPKGGIGKTTTSDAIAYMLGEEQEKRVLILDGDPQGDTSKTFEAYEPEGTGMSELLERHVSVGGSYRTTDLIRPTQYSHIDIIPANGYLMQTDMKLLLKQEANQVTRLRDALEEISEAYDYCICDCGRLLDMVVINILLAAELVIAPVKVGGYEN
;
A
#
# COMPACT_ATOMS: atom_id res chain seq x y z
N MET A 1 -11.06 7.93 7.72
CA MET A 1 -10.05 7.82 6.63
C MET A 1 -10.69 7.15 5.42
N ARG A 2 -10.53 7.71 4.21
CA ARG A 2 -11.02 7.10 2.96
C ARG A 2 -9.88 6.34 2.28
N ILE A 3 -10.10 5.08 1.92
CA ILE A 3 -9.07 4.20 1.35
C ILE A 3 -9.30 4.09 -0.16
N ILE A 4 -8.28 4.45 -0.94
CA ILE A 4 -8.31 4.49 -2.41
C ILE A 4 -7.19 3.58 -2.92
N ALA A 5 -7.54 2.55 -3.68
CA ALA A 5 -6.58 1.67 -4.34
C ALA A 5 -6.34 2.10 -5.79
N VAL A 6 -5.09 2.15 -6.23
CA VAL A 6 -4.74 2.34 -7.64
C VAL A 6 -4.22 1.02 -8.18
N MET A 7 -5.02 0.37 -9.01
CA MET A 7 -4.75 -1.00 -9.47
C MET A 7 -5.00 -1.16 -10.97
N SER A 8 -4.09 -1.84 -11.65
CA SER A 8 -4.31 -2.35 -13.00
C SER A 8 -3.35 -3.50 -13.28
N PRO A 9 -3.78 -4.58 -13.91
CA PRO A 9 -2.93 -5.73 -14.21
C PRO A 9 -1.89 -5.43 -15.30
N LYS A 10 -2.07 -4.35 -16.08
CA LYS A 10 -1.13 -3.99 -17.15
C LYS A 10 0.05 -3.20 -16.58
N GLY A 11 1.27 -3.58 -16.95
CA GLY A 11 2.49 -2.86 -16.60
C GLY A 11 2.67 -1.57 -17.41
N GLY A 12 3.37 -0.57 -16.85
CA GLY A 12 3.78 0.64 -17.56
C GLY A 12 2.64 1.58 -17.96
N ILE A 13 1.50 1.54 -17.28
CA ILE A 13 0.34 2.40 -17.54
C ILE A 13 0.18 3.56 -16.56
N GLY A 14 1.18 3.76 -15.68
CA GLY A 14 1.20 4.90 -14.78
C GLY A 14 0.47 4.69 -13.44
N LYS A 15 0.34 3.46 -12.91
CA LYS A 15 -0.24 3.23 -11.59
C LYS A 15 0.47 4.05 -10.51
N THR A 16 1.76 3.79 -10.30
CA THR A 16 2.60 4.49 -9.33
C THR A 16 2.55 6.00 -9.53
N THR A 17 2.71 6.47 -10.77
CA THR A 17 2.59 7.91 -11.07
C THR A 17 1.22 8.47 -10.67
N THR A 18 0.15 7.71 -10.87
CA THR A 18 -1.20 8.12 -10.48
C THR A 18 -1.36 8.14 -8.95
N SER A 19 -0.87 7.11 -8.26
CA SER A 19 -0.88 7.03 -6.79
C SER A 19 -0.13 8.22 -6.18
N ASP A 20 1.09 8.46 -6.64
CA ASP A 20 1.97 9.53 -6.15
C ASP A 20 1.35 10.91 -6.42
N ALA A 21 0.80 11.13 -7.63
CA ALA A 21 0.13 12.38 -7.97
C ALA A 21 -1.12 12.66 -7.12
N ILE A 22 -1.95 11.65 -6.88
CA ILE A 22 -3.15 11.80 -6.02
C ILE A 22 -2.72 12.12 -4.59
N ALA A 23 -1.72 11.41 -4.06
CA ALA A 23 -1.21 11.65 -2.72
C ALA A 23 -0.67 13.10 -2.58
N TYR A 24 0.10 13.55 -3.55
CA TYR A 24 0.64 14.91 -3.57
C TYR A 24 -0.46 15.98 -3.64
N MET A 25 -1.42 15.82 -4.55
CA MET A 25 -2.54 16.77 -4.69
C MET A 25 -3.37 16.86 -3.41
N LEU A 26 -3.67 15.73 -2.78
CA LEU A 26 -4.44 15.72 -1.54
C LEU A 26 -3.63 16.28 -0.37
N GLY A 27 -2.38 15.88 -0.23
CA GLY A 27 -1.51 16.30 0.88
C GLY A 27 -1.08 17.75 0.75
N GLU A 28 -0.38 18.10 -0.33
CA GLU A 28 0.29 19.40 -0.41
C GLU A 28 -0.58 20.52 -1.00
N GLU A 29 -1.52 20.20 -1.91
CA GLU A 29 -2.39 21.24 -2.50
C GLU A 29 -3.70 21.43 -1.70
N GLN A 30 -4.20 20.37 -1.04
CA GLN A 30 -5.46 20.42 -0.29
C GLN A 30 -5.26 20.28 1.23
N GLU A 31 -4.02 20.20 1.70
CA GLU A 31 -3.65 20.13 3.13
C GLU A 31 -4.37 19.00 3.88
N LYS A 32 -4.60 17.84 3.21
CA LYS A 32 -5.19 16.65 3.81
C LYS A 32 -4.10 15.77 4.41
N ARG A 33 -4.40 15.11 5.52
CA ARG A 33 -3.51 14.11 6.10
C ARG A 33 -3.60 12.84 5.26
N VAL A 34 -2.53 12.50 4.56
CA VAL A 34 -2.47 11.37 3.61
C VAL A 34 -1.50 10.31 4.10
N LEU A 35 -1.95 9.06 4.12
CA LEU A 35 -1.09 7.90 4.25
C LEU A 35 -0.95 7.22 2.90
N ILE A 36 0.26 6.89 2.51
CA ILE A 36 0.54 6.06 1.34
C ILE A 36 0.85 4.63 1.80
N LEU A 37 0.34 3.64 1.08
CA LEU A 37 0.74 2.24 1.21
C LEU A 37 1.32 1.76 -0.11
N ASP A 38 2.56 1.29 -0.09
CA ASP A 38 3.20 0.70 -1.27
C ASP A 38 3.07 -0.82 -1.23
N GLY A 39 2.12 -1.34 -1.99
CA GLY A 39 1.83 -2.78 -2.12
C GLY A 39 2.53 -3.44 -3.30
N ASP A 40 3.43 -2.74 -4.02
CA ASP A 40 4.23 -3.35 -5.09
C ASP A 40 5.61 -3.76 -4.53
N PRO A 41 6.00 -5.05 -4.62
CA PRO A 41 7.34 -5.49 -4.21
C PRO A 41 8.49 -4.74 -4.89
N GLN A 42 8.24 -4.07 -6.02
CA GLN A 42 9.25 -3.22 -6.67
C GLN A 42 9.56 -1.94 -5.87
N GLY A 43 8.64 -1.48 -5.04
CA GLY A 43 8.84 -0.35 -4.12
C GLY A 43 9.05 0.99 -4.83
N ASP A 44 8.45 1.20 -6.00
CA ASP A 44 8.70 2.42 -6.78
C ASP A 44 8.08 3.65 -6.11
N THR A 45 6.88 3.55 -5.54
CA THR A 45 6.31 4.59 -4.68
C THR A 45 7.20 4.86 -3.47
N SER A 46 7.67 3.80 -2.79
CA SER A 46 8.57 3.95 -1.63
C SER A 46 9.87 4.67 -1.97
N LYS A 47 10.41 4.46 -3.18
CA LYS A 47 11.61 5.17 -3.66
C LYS A 47 11.30 6.63 -3.97
N THR A 48 10.14 6.92 -4.57
CA THR A 48 9.70 8.31 -4.87
C THR A 48 9.62 9.14 -3.58
N PHE A 49 9.13 8.54 -2.49
CA PHE A 49 8.99 9.19 -1.19
C PHE A 49 10.19 8.97 -0.25
N GLU A 50 11.34 8.53 -0.79
CA GLU A 50 12.62 8.34 -0.07
C GLU A 50 12.52 7.42 1.16
N ALA A 51 11.57 6.48 1.16
CA ALA A 51 11.29 5.58 2.29
C ALA A 51 11.66 4.12 2.04
N TYR A 52 12.19 3.77 0.86
CA TYR A 52 12.49 2.38 0.51
C TYR A 52 13.74 1.86 1.23
N GLU A 53 13.56 0.83 2.04
CA GLU A 53 14.64 0.06 2.69
C GLU A 53 14.37 -1.43 2.51
N PRO A 54 15.18 -2.16 1.73
CA PRO A 54 14.94 -3.59 1.44
C PRO A 54 14.86 -4.47 2.70
N GLU A 55 15.68 -4.17 3.71
CA GLU A 55 15.72 -4.89 4.99
C GLU A 55 14.96 -4.16 6.12
N GLY A 56 14.31 -3.06 5.78
CA GLY A 56 13.51 -2.27 6.71
C GLY A 56 12.14 -2.87 6.98
N THR A 57 11.43 -2.28 7.93
CA THR A 57 10.02 -2.62 8.22
C THR A 57 9.07 -1.86 7.30
N GLY A 58 7.91 -2.46 6.99
CA GLY A 58 6.91 -1.85 6.13
C GLY A 58 5.67 -2.71 5.95
N MET A 59 5.20 -2.83 4.72
CA MET A 59 3.99 -3.58 4.36
C MET A 59 4.05 -5.07 4.74
N SER A 60 5.22 -5.70 4.73
CA SER A 60 5.37 -7.09 5.18
C SER A 60 4.95 -7.26 6.63
N GLU A 61 5.50 -6.44 7.53
CA GLU A 61 5.22 -6.49 8.96
C GLU A 61 3.77 -6.12 9.24
N LEU A 62 3.21 -5.17 8.49
CA LEU A 62 1.80 -4.79 8.60
C LEU A 62 0.88 -5.98 8.33
N LEU A 63 1.16 -6.75 7.30
CA LEU A 63 0.37 -7.91 6.90
C LEU A 63 0.66 -9.17 7.73
N GLU A 64 1.87 -9.31 8.28
CA GLU A 64 2.30 -10.47 9.07
C GLU A 64 2.03 -10.32 10.58
N ARG A 65 1.62 -9.16 11.08
CA ARG A 65 1.51 -8.84 12.52
C ARG A 65 0.69 -9.85 13.35
N HIS A 66 -0.23 -10.58 12.73
CA HIS A 66 -0.99 -11.65 13.37
C HIS A 66 -0.37 -13.04 13.20
N VAL A 67 0.73 -13.15 12.49
CA VAL A 67 1.37 -14.42 12.12
C VAL A 67 2.62 -14.69 12.95
N SER A 68 3.25 -13.67 13.49
CA SER A 68 4.53 -13.81 14.19
C SER A 68 4.34 -14.00 15.68
N VAL A 69 4.74 -15.16 16.18
CA VAL A 69 4.89 -15.40 17.61
C VAL A 69 6.12 -14.60 18.08
N GLY A 70 5.90 -13.46 18.75
CA GLY A 70 6.96 -12.75 19.45
C GLY A 70 7.29 -11.34 19.00
N GLY A 71 6.59 -10.76 18.04
CA GLY A 71 6.81 -9.37 17.65
C GLY A 71 5.60 -8.77 16.96
N SER A 72 4.73 -8.09 17.69
CA SER A 72 3.65 -7.36 17.05
C SER A 72 4.06 -5.89 16.94
N TYR A 73 4.36 -5.46 15.73
CA TYR A 73 4.40 -4.02 15.42
C TYR A 73 2.98 -3.46 15.53
N ARG A 74 2.82 -2.30 16.14
CA ARG A 74 1.60 -1.50 15.96
C ARG A 74 1.63 -0.88 14.57
N THR A 75 0.49 -0.60 13.99
CA THR A 75 0.42 0.09 12.69
C THR A 75 1.23 1.38 12.69
N THR A 76 1.17 2.13 13.79
CA THR A 76 1.93 3.38 13.98
C THR A 76 3.46 3.22 13.96
N ASP A 77 3.98 2.06 14.31
CA ASP A 77 5.43 1.81 14.35
C ASP A 77 6.01 1.59 12.93
N LEU A 78 5.15 1.36 11.94
CA LEU A 78 5.50 1.11 10.54
C LEU A 78 5.37 2.37 9.66
N ILE A 79 4.75 3.42 10.17
CA ILE A 79 4.56 4.68 9.46
C ILE A 79 5.86 5.47 9.47
N ARG A 80 6.24 5.99 8.31
CA ARG A 80 7.40 6.86 8.13
C ARG A 80 6.97 8.21 7.57
N PRO A 81 7.53 9.31 8.08
CA PRO A 81 7.34 10.61 7.47
C PRO A 81 8.02 10.64 6.09
N THR A 82 7.48 11.44 5.19
CA THR A 82 8.10 11.72 3.88
C THR A 82 8.72 13.12 3.88
N GLN A 83 9.28 13.52 2.72
CA GLN A 83 9.73 14.90 2.51
C GLN A 83 8.58 15.93 2.44
N TYR A 84 7.34 15.49 2.44
CA TYR A 84 6.13 16.31 2.40
C TYR A 84 5.44 16.35 3.76
N SER A 85 4.96 17.53 4.18
CA SER A 85 4.46 17.75 5.55
C SER A 85 3.13 17.07 5.87
N HIS A 86 2.34 16.74 4.86
CA HIS A 86 1.02 16.14 5.04
C HIS A 86 0.93 14.69 4.53
N ILE A 87 2.08 14.11 4.16
CA ILE A 87 2.13 12.77 3.55
C ILE A 87 3.08 11.87 4.34
N ASP A 88 2.53 10.82 4.91
CA ASP A 88 3.29 9.72 5.50
C ASP A 88 3.16 8.46 4.65
N ILE A 89 4.06 7.49 4.85
CA ILE A 89 4.08 6.24 4.08
C ILE A 89 4.32 5.03 4.97
N ILE A 90 3.65 3.90 4.65
CA ILE A 90 4.11 2.56 5.00
C ILE A 90 4.73 1.96 3.74
N PRO A 91 6.06 1.83 3.69
CA PRO A 91 6.77 1.47 2.47
C PRO A 91 6.67 -0.03 2.15
N ALA A 92 6.87 -0.37 0.89
CA ALA A 92 7.25 -1.72 0.50
C ALA A 92 8.66 -2.06 1.03
N ASN A 93 8.92 -3.34 1.24
CA ASN A 93 10.25 -3.83 1.58
C ASN A 93 10.59 -5.12 0.83
N GLY A 94 11.81 -5.60 0.96
CA GLY A 94 12.30 -6.78 0.24
C GLY A 94 11.61 -8.11 0.63
N TYR A 95 10.84 -8.12 1.71
CA TYR A 95 10.15 -9.31 2.21
C TYR A 95 8.71 -9.45 1.69
N LEU A 96 8.18 -8.47 0.96
CA LEU A 96 6.76 -8.42 0.57
C LEU A 96 6.33 -9.63 -0.29
N MET A 97 7.19 -10.11 -1.19
CA MET A 97 6.92 -11.35 -1.95
C MET A 97 6.85 -12.60 -1.06
N GLN A 98 7.70 -12.67 -0.03
CA GLN A 98 7.67 -13.79 0.92
C GLN A 98 6.42 -13.74 1.79
N THR A 99 6.00 -12.55 2.18
CA THR A 99 4.78 -12.31 2.92
C THR A 99 3.56 -12.78 2.14
N ASP A 100 3.47 -12.44 0.85
CA ASP A 100 2.42 -12.93 -0.04
C ASP A 100 2.31 -14.46 -0.01
N MET A 101 3.43 -15.16 -0.21
CA MET A 101 3.50 -16.62 -0.14
C MET A 101 3.07 -17.17 1.23
N LYS A 102 3.50 -16.54 2.32
CA LYS A 102 3.11 -16.96 3.68
C LYS A 102 1.61 -16.82 3.90
N LEU A 103 1.01 -15.71 3.46
CA LEU A 103 -0.42 -15.48 3.56
C LEU A 103 -1.20 -16.53 2.78
N LEU A 104 -0.79 -16.82 1.55
CA LEU A 104 -1.43 -17.80 0.69
C LEU A 104 -1.41 -19.21 1.30
N LEU A 105 -0.29 -19.62 1.89
CA LEU A 105 -0.11 -20.97 2.43
C LEU A 105 -0.80 -21.20 3.77
N LYS A 106 -0.93 -20.18 4.62
CA LYS A 106 -1.46 -20.34 5.98
C LYS A 106 -2.96 -20.50 6.07
N GLN A 107 -3.73 -20.02 5.08
CA GLN A 107 -5.18 -20.13 5.00
C GLN A 107 -5.92 -19.76 6.31
N GLU A 108 -5.49 -18.70 6.98
CA GLU A 108 -6.13 -18.20 8.19
C GLU A 108 -7.42 -17.44 7.85
N ALA A 109 -8.42 -17.49 8.75
CA ALA A 109 -9.73 -16.89 8.50
C ALA A 109 -9.71 -15.40 8.18
N ASN A 110 -8.74 -14.66 8.74
CA ASN A 110 -8.58 -13.20 8.53
C ASN A 110 -7.50 -12.82 7.51
N GLN A 111 -6.96 -13.78 6.75
CA GLN A 111 -5.82 -13.52 5.87
C GLN A 111 -6.07 -12.45 4.81
N VAL A 112 -7.32 -12.21 4.44
CA VAL A 112 -7.71 -11.22 3.42
C VAL A 112 -8.21 -9.89 4.01
N THR A 113 -8.35 -9.77 5.33
CA THR A 113 -8.85 -8.56 6.01
C THR A 113 -7.80 -7.87 6.89
N ARG A 114 -6.58 -8.39 6.92
CA ARG A 114 -5.51 -7.91 7.81
C ARG A 114 -5.19 -6.43 7.62
N LEU A 115 -5.15 -5.99 6.37
CA LEU A 115 -4.89 -4.58 6.07
C LEU A 115 -6.02 -3.70 6.59
N ARG A 116 -7.28 -4.08 6.35
CA ARG A 116 -8.44 -3.32 6.85
C ARG A 116 -8.39 -3.19 8.37
N ASP A 117 -8.16 -4.31 9.07
CA ASP A 117 -8.11 -4.34 10.54
C ASP A 117 -6.95 -3.47 11.07
N ALA A 118 -5.81 -3.45 10.38
CA ALA A 118 -4.67 -2.60 10.73
C ALA A 118 -4.95 -1.11 10.49
N LEU A 119 -5.60 -0.75 9.39
CA LEU A 119 -5.93 0.63 9.05
C LEU A 119 -7.03 1.22 9.93
N GLU A 120 -7.91 0.39 10.49
CA GLU A 120 -8.93 0.83 11.43
C GLU A 120 -8.31 1.46 12.68
N GLU A 121 -7.16 0.94 13.16
CA GLU A 121 -6.44 1.47 14.34
C GLU A 121 -5.98 2.93 14.18
N ILE A 122 -5.76 3.37 12.95
CA ILE A 122 -5.25 4.71 12.62
C ILE A 122 -6.24 5.56 11.81
N SER A 123 -7.48 5.09 11.70
CA SER A 123 -8.50 5.69 10.81
C SER A 123 -8.80 7.17 11.11
N GLU A 124 -8.62 7.63 12.34
CA GLU A 124 -8.82 9.03 12.73
C GLU A 124 -7.58 9.92 12.52
N ALA A 125 -6.41 9.30 12.33
CA ALA A 125 -5.16 10.06 12.13
C ALA A 125 -5.04 10.63 10.72
N TYR A 126 -5.68 10.01 9.73
CA TYR A 126 -5.58 10.38 8.32
C TYR A 126 -6.96 10.64 7.70
N ASP A 127 -6.98 11.51 6.70
CA ASP A 127 -8.18 11.80 5.91
C ASP A 127 -8.29 10.81 4.73
N TYR A 128 -7.14 10.47 4.13
CA TYR A 128 -7.03 9.55 3.00
C TYR A 128 -5.91 8.53 3.20
N CYS A 129 -6.11 7.33 2.62
CA CYS A 129 -5.09 6.32 2.44
C CYS A 129 -5.03 5.97 0.94
N ILE A 130 -3.89 6.18 0.31
CA ILE A 130 -3.65 5.89 -1.11
C ILE A 130 -2.80 4.63 -1.19
N CYS A 131 -3.32 3.59 -1.83
CA CYS A 131 -2.65 2.30 -1.96
C CYS A 131 -2.17 2.11 -3.40
N ASP A 132 -0.84 2.10 -3.61
CA ASP A 132 -0.26 1.68 -4.89
C ASP A 132 -0.19 0.15 -4.94
N CYS A 133 -0.85 -0.45 -5.91
CA CYS A 133 -0.95 -1.90 -6.03
C CYS A 133 0.09 -2.46 -7.00
N GLY A 134 0.60 -3.65 -6.69
CA GLY A 134 1.34 -4.46 -7.65
C GLY A 134 0.51 -4.82 -8.89
N ARG A 135 1.14 -5.50 -9.85
CA ARG A 135 0.48 -5.90 -11.11
C ARG A 135 -0.32 -7.20 -10.98
N LEU A 136 0.03 -8.05 -10.04
CA LEU A 136 -0.59 -9.35 -9.85
C LEU A 136 -1.73 -9.22 -8.84
N LEU A 137 -2.76 -10.03 -9.01
CA LEU A 137 -3.82 -10.19 -8.03
C LEU A 137 -3.37 -11.23 -6.98
N ASP A 138 -2.38 -10.85 -6.17
CA ASP A 138 -1.81 -11.62 -5.08
C ASP A 138 -2.51 -11.30 -3.74
N MET A 139 -2.07 -11.90 -2.65
CA MET A 139 -2.68 -11.72 -1.32
C MET A 139 -2.51 -10.30 -0.79
N VAL A 140 -1.42 -9.61 -1.16
CA VAL A 140 -1.19 -8.21 -0.81
C VAL A 140 -2.24 -7.33 -1.50
N VAL A 141 -2.40 -7.47 -2.82
CA VAL A 141 -3.38 -6.72 -3.60
C VAL A 141 -4.81 -7.06 -3.20
N ILE A 142 -5.13 -8.33 -2.89
CA ILE A 142 -6.44 -8.73 -2.37
C ILE A 142 -6.76 -8.01 -1.05
N ASN A 143 -5.81 -7.94 -0.12
CA ASN A 143 -5.99 -7.20 1.14
C ASN A 143 -6.26 -5.71 0.89
N ILE A 144 -5.53 -5.09 -0.04
CA ILE A 144 -5.73 -3.68 -0.43
C ILE A 144 -7.13 -3.48 -1.02
N LEU A 145 -7.53 -4.31 -1.98
CA LEU A 145 -8.82 -4.16 -2.66
C LEU A 145 -10.01 -4.38 -1.71
N LEU A 146 -9.89 -5.29 -0.75
CA LEU A 146 -10.93 -5.53 0.26
C LEU A 146 -11.00 -4.44 1.35
N ALA A 147 -9.93 -3.69 1.55
CA ALA A 147 -9.92 -2.52 2.42
C ALA A 147 -10.43 -1.24 1.71
N ALA A 148 -10.27 -1.15 0.38
CA ALA A 148 -10.55 0.05 -0.39
C ALA A 148 -12.04 0.35 -0.54
N GLU A 149 -12.39 1.63 -0.40
CA GLU A 149 -13.73 2.17 -0.72
C GLU A 149 -13.85 2.54 -2.20
N LEU A 150 -12.72 2.88 -2.84
CA LEU A 150 -12.64 3.28 -4.24
C LEU A 150 -11.44 2.60 -4.91
N VAL A 151 -11.64 2.14 -6.13
CA VAL A 151 -10.55 1.61 -6.97
C VAL A 151 -10.42 2.49 -8.21
N ILE A 152 -9.21 3.01 -8.44
CA ILE A 152 -8.84 3.74 -9.65
C ILE A 152 -8.03 2.80 -10.53
N ALA A 153 -8.52 2.58 -11.76
CA ALA A 153 -7.84 1.74 -12.73
C ALA A 153 -7.33 2.60 -13.90
N PRO A 154 -6.05 3.01 -13.92
CA PRO A 154 -5.48 3.70 -15.07
C PRO A 154 -5.56 2.81 -16.31
N VAL A 155 -5.97 3.40 -17.43
CA VAL A 155 -6.03 2.72 -18.73
C VAL A 155 -5.28 3.51 -19.78
N LYS A 156 -4.53 2.82 -20.63
CA LYS A 156 -3.90 3.44 -21.80
C LYS A 156 -4.84 3.27 -22.99
N VAL A 157 -5.33 4.38 -23.50
CA VAL A 157 -6.05 4.41 -24.77
C VAL A 157 -5.00 4.37 -25.88
N GLY A 158 -4.88 3.24 -26.57
CA GLY A 158 -3.89 3.08 -27.64
C GLY A 158 -4.02 1.72 -28.26
N GLY A 159 -3.90 1.69 -29.61
CA GLY A 159 -4.26 0.58 -30.48
C GLY A 159 -3.75 -0.79 -30.04
N TYR A 160 -4.43 -1.79 -30.53
CA TYR A 160 -3.97 -3.17 -30.53
C TYR A 160 -2.56 -3.19 -31.11
N GLU A 161 -1.55 -3.38 -30.26
CA GLU A 161 -0.25 -3.84 -30.73
C GLU A 161 -0.46 -5.30 -31.14
N ASN A 162 -0.49 -5.54 -32.45
CA ASN A 162 -0.48 -6.84 -33.05
C ASN A 162 0.83 -7.57 -32.73
#